data_380dd190ec8ef6ab10d0a241d824b02a
#
_entry.id   380dd190ec8ef6ab10d0a241d824b02a
#
_cell.length_a   1.000
_cell.length_b   1.000
_cell.length_c   1.000
_cell.angle_alpha   90.00
_cell.angle_beta   90.00
_cell.angle_gamma   90.00
#
_symmetry.space_group_name_H-M   'P 1'
#
loop_
_entity.id
_entity.type
_entity.pdbx_description
1 polymer ?
#
loop_
_entity_poly.entity_id
_entity_poly.type
_entity_poly.pdbx_seq_one_letter_code
_entity_poly.pdbx_strand_id
1 'polypeptide(L)'
;LGRGRVDWKTSFAIHGPGGLGRLFSGGRRPPRLEGKAREGAEEVLLSLARRWGRRLTVVALGPLTNLARVHRRDPSALPGVGRLVVMGGAARMPGNVTPAAEFNIHCDPEAAEAVFRSGARITMVGLDVTRRAFLPSRALRGGGPFRRALRDLTSIYAGFSRRRRGRDGVVLHDPLALAAALRPDLLGCECLPVTVDCGQGPARGMTVVDLRTEAPRGRVRRGLVEVALDVDERSFLRFFLGRMRSYRGWS
;
A
#
# COMPACT_ATOMS: atom_id res chain seq x y z
N LEU A 1 17.24 -10.00 -8.04
CA LEU A 1 15.86 -9.86 -7.61
C LEU A 1 15.26 -11.25 -7.57
N GLY A 2 15.01 -11.78 -6.37
CA GLY A 2 14.35 -13.05 -6.18
C GLY A 2 12.97 -13.02 -6.84
N ARG A 3 12.54 -14.14 -7.40
CA ARG A 3 11.13 -14.30 -7.78
C ARG A 3 10.35 -14.42 -6.47
N GLY A 4 9.86 -13.30 -5.95
CA GLY A 4 8.98 -13.29 -4.80
C GLY A 4 7.80 -14.23 -5.07
N ARG A 5 7.75 -15.35 -4.35
CA ARG A 5 6.60 -16.25 -4.43
C ARG A 5 5.48 -15.62 -3.62
N VAL A 6 4.59 -14.91 -4.30
CA VAL A 6 3.33 -14.46 -3.68
C VAL A 6 2.54 -15.70 -3.28
N ASP A 7 2.25 -15.86 -1.99
CA ASP A 7 1.30 -16.89 -1.54
C ASP A 7 -0.12 -16.46 -1.90
N TRP A 8 -0.53 -16.83 -3.11
CA TRP A 8 -1.88 -16.58 -3.62
C TRP A 8 -2.98 -17.19 -2.73
N LYS A 9 -2.68 -18.26 -1.96
CA LYS A 9 -3.66 -18.88 -1.06
C LYS A 9 -4.11 -17.92 0.04
N THR A 10 -3.17 -17.16 0.62
CA THR A 10 -3.49 -16.12 1.61
C THR A 10 -4.30 -15.00 0.99
N SER A 11 -3.96 -14.57 -0.22
CA SER A 11 -4.72 -13.54 -0.95
C SER A 11 -6.16 -13.99 -1.25
N PHE A 12 -6.37 -15.23 -1.69
CA PHE A 12 -7.71 -15.79 -1.93
C PHE A 12 -8.58 -15.85 -0.67
N ALA A 13 -8.00 -16.16 0.48
CA ALA A 13 -8.75 -16.21 1.75
C ALA A 13 -9.30 -14.84 2.16
N ILE A 14 -8.62 -13.76 1.78
CA ILE A 14 -8.97 -12.37 2.14
C ILE A 14 -9.87 -11.74 1.08
N HIS A 15 -9.52 -11.89 -0.19
CA HIS A 15 -10.18 -11.17 -1.30
C HIS A 15 -11.15 -12.05 -2.11
N GLY A 16 -11.17 -13.36 -1.87
CA GLY A 16 -12.00 -14.32 -2.57
C GLY A 16 -11.47 -14.72 -3.95
N PRO A 17 -12.12 -15.68 -4.63
CA PRO A 17 -11.77 -16.11 -5.98
C PRO A 17 -11.78 -14.91 -6.95
N GLY A 18 -10.68 -14.70 -7.66
CA GLY A 18 -10.53 -13.56 -8.58
C GLY A 18 -10.26 -12.21 -7.93
N GLY A 19 -10.08 -12.13 -6.59
CA GLY A 19 -9.68 -10.90 -5.90
C GLY A 19 -10.76 -9.81 -5.80
N LEU A 20 -11.99 -10.08 -6.23
CA LEU A 20 -13.06 -9.08 -6.39
C LEU A 20 -14.28 -9.33 -5.47
N GLY A 21 -14.06 -10.02 -4.35
CA GLY A 21 -15.12 -10.29 -3.38
C GLY A 21 -16.30 -11.03 -4.02
N ARG A 22 -17.51 -10.51 -3.81
CA ARG A 22 -18.75 -11.02 -4.41
C ARG A 22 -19.25 -10.19 -5.59
N LEU A 23 -18.49 -9.20 -6.05
CA LEU A 23 -18.93 -8.27 -7.09
C LEU A 23 -19.40 -8.99 -8.37
N PHE A 24 -18.75 -10.10 -8.71
CA PHE A 24 -19.09 -10.94 -9.86
C PHE A 24 -19.65 -12.32 -9.48
N SER A 25 -20.23 -12.45 -8.29
CA SER A 25 -20.96 -13.67 -7.91
C SER A 25 -22.29 -13.79 -8.67
N GLY A 26 -22.84 -15.01 -8.79
CA GLY A 26 -24.13 -15.22 -9.48
C GLY A 26 -24.05 -15.21 -11.01
N GLY A 27 -22.91 -15.66 -11.59
CA GLY A 27 -22.78 -15.79 -13.05
C GLY A 27 -22.37 -14.52 -13.78
N ARG A 28 -22.22 -13.40 -13.08
CA ARG A 28 -21.66 -12.16 -13.65
C ARG A 28 -20.16 -12.37 -13.95
N ARG A 29 -19.75 -12.07 -15.18
CA ARG A 29 -18.34 -12.08 -15.57
C ARG A 29 -17.79 -10.66 -15.55
N PRO A 30 -16.51 -10.45 -15.12
CA PRO A 30 -15.87 -9.17 -15.30
C PRO A 30 -15.81 -8.85 -16.80
N PRO A 31 -15.91 -7.56 -17.18
CA PRO A 31 -15.73 -7.17 -18.57
C PRO A 31 -14.37 -7.67 -19.05
N ARG A 32 -14.32 -8.24 -20.26
CA ARG A 32 -13.06 -8.56 -20.91
C ARG A 32 -12.35 -7.25 -21.24
N LEU A 33 -11.14 -7.09 -20.76
CA LEU A 33 -10.27 -6.01 -21.23
C LEU A 33 -9.89 -6.35 -22.67
N GLU A 34 -10.41 -5.60 -23.61
CA GLU A 34 -10.01 -5.69 -25.00
C GLU A 34 -8.69 -4.92 -25.17
N GLY A 35 -7.70 -5.58 -25.73
CA GLY A 35 -6.38 -5.03 -26.01
C GLY A 35 -5.28 -5.57 -25.09
N LYS A 36 -4.08 -5.70 -25.67
CA LYS A 36 -2.84 -5.97 -24.91
C LYS A 36 -2.26 -4.64 -24.49
N ALA A 37 -1.75 -4.56 -23.24
CA ALA A 37 -0.93 -3.42 -22.85
C ALA A 37 0.23 -3.26 -23.83
N ARG A 38 0.37 -2.08 -24.44
CA ARG A 38 1.42 -1.81 -25.44
C ARG A 38 2.79 -1.66 -24.80
N GLU A 39 2.82 -1.22 -23.55
CA GLU A 39 4.04 -0.97 -22.78
C GLU A 39 3.99 -1.67 -21.44
N GLY A 40 5.15 -2.11 -20.93
CA GLY A 40 5.29 -2.63 -19.57
C GLY A 40 5.17 -1.52 -18.54
N ALA A 41 4.83 -1.88 -17.28
CA ALA A 41 4.71 -0.91 -16.19
C ALA A 41 6.02 -0.13 -15.95
N GLU A 42 7.16 -0.74 -16.22
CA GLU A 42 8.48 -0.12 -16.04
C GLU A 42 8.70 1.01 -17.05
N GLU A 43 8.37 0.79 -18.34
CA GLU A 43 8.44 1.79 -19.40
C GLU A 43 7.55 2.97 -19.14
N VAL A 44 6.30 2.71 -18.72
CA VAL A 44 5.33 3.75 -18.35
C VAL A 44 5.86 4.59 -17.20
N LEU A 45 6.35 3.95 -16.13
CA LEU A 45 6.90 4.66 -14.97
C LEU A 45 8.11 5.51 -15.33
N LEU A 46 9.04 4.99 -16.14
CA LEU A 46 10.21 5.74 -16.62
C LEU A 46 9.79 6.95 -17.45
N SER A 47 8.87 6.76 -18.38
CA SER A 47 8.33 7.84 -19.23
C SER A 47 7.68 8.93 -18.39
N LEU A 48 6.83 8.56 -17.41
CA LEU A 48 6.18 9.50 -16.51
C LEU A 48 7.19 10.22 -15.61
N ALA A 49 8.18 9.53 -15.06
CA ALA A 49 9.21 10.12 -14.22
C ALA A 49 10.02 11.18 -14.99
N ARG A 50 10.43 10.89 -16.24
CA ARG A 50 11.13 11.83 -17.12
C ARG A 50 10.27 13.03 -17.50
N ARG A 51 8.98 12.78 -17.81
CA ARG A 51 8.05 13.84 -18.25
C ARG A 51 7.65 14.79 -17.12
N TRP A 52 7.38 14.28 -15.93
CA TRP A 52 6.77 15.03 -14.84
C TRP A 52 7.75 15.36 -13.71
N GLY A 53 8.83 14.58 -13.55
CA GLY A 53 9.87 14.80 -12.56
C GLY A 53 9.28 15.07 -11.16
N ARG A 54 9.69 16.18 -10.56
CA ARG A 54 9.24 16.63 -9.23
C ARG A 54 7.73 16.85 -9.09
N ARG A 55 6.99 16.96 -10.18
CA ARG A 55 5.53 17.09 -10.15
C ARG A 55 4.80 15.75 -10.08
N LEU A 56 5.53 14.64 -10.27
CA LEU A 56 4.96 13.30 -10.18
C LEU A 56 4.92 12.83 -8.72
N THR A 57 3.75 12.37 -8.28
CA THR A 57 3.60 11.56 -7.07
C THR A 57 3.26 10.14 -7.49
N VAL A 58 4.04 9.18 -7.04
CA VAL A 58 3.81 7.75 -7.27
C VAL A 58 3.25 7.13 -6.00
N VAL A 59 2.17 6.37 -6.10
CA VAL A 59 1.58 5.62 -4.98
C VAL A 59 1.72 4.14 -5.26
N ALA A 60 2.55 3.45 -4.49
CA ALA A 60 2.77 2.00 -4.58
C ALA A 60 1.88 1.28 -3.57
N LEU A 61 0.95 0.46 -4.08
CA LEU A 61 -0.06 -0.26 -3.29
C LEU A 61 0.15 -1.78 -3.29
N GLY A 62 1.29 -2.24 -3.78
CA GLY A 62 1.68 -3.64 -3.87
C GLY A 62 3.19 -3.82 -3.75
N PRO A 63 3.72 -5.03 -4.04
CA PRO A 63 5.15 -5.31 -4.02
C PRO A 63 5.96 -4.33 -4.86
N LEU A 64 7.14 -3.95 -4.39
CA LEU A 64 7.94 -2.86 -4.98
C LEU A 64 8.81 -3.30 -6.17
N THR A 65 8.62 -4.50 -6.70
CA THR A 65 9.42 -5.10 -7.77
C THR A 65 9.53 -4.19 -8.99
N ASN A 66 8.42 -3.59 -9.45
CA ASN A 66 8.44 -2.71 -10.62
C ASN A 66 9.26 -1.44 -10.36
N LEU A 67 9.14 -0.85 -9.17
CA LEU A 67 9.94 0.33 -8.78
C LEU A 67 11.43 0.00 -8.66
N ALA A 68 11.78 -1.14 -8.08
CA ALA A 68 13.16 -1.59 -8.01
C ALA A 68 13.77 -1.83 -9.39
N ARG A 69 13.00 -2.37 -10.34
CA ARG A 69 13.44 -2.54 -11.74
C ARG A 69 13.62 -1.20 -12.44
N VAL A 70 12.71 -0.24 -12.23
CA VAL A 70 12.86 1.14 -12.71
C VAL A 70 14.15 1.76 -12.18
N HIS A 71 14.38 1.67 -10.86
CA HIS A 71 15.59 2.21 -10.23
C HIS A 71 16.87 1.55 -10.73
N ARG A 72 16.87 0.23 -10.96
CA ARG A 72 18.02 -0.49 -11.53
C ARG A 72 18.33 -0.05 -12.94
N ARG A 73 17.29 0.22 -13.74
CA ARG A 73 17.42 0.64 -15.15
C ARG A 73 17.85 2.10 -15.28
N ASP A 74 17.33 2.96 -14.39
CA ASP A 74 17.64 4.38 -14.33
C ASP A 74 17.67 4.81 -12.85
N PRO A 75 18.87 4.83 -12.21
CA PRO A 75 19.02 5.19 -10.79
C PRO A 75 18.52 6.61 -10.45
N SER A 76 18.39 7.49 -11.43
CA SER A 76 17.91 8.87 -11.24
C SER A 76 16.38 8.99 -11.25
N ALA A 77 15.68 7.97 -11.77
CA ALA A 77 14.23 8.03 -12.01
C ALA A 77 13.44 8.19 -10.69
N LEU A 78 13.71 7.35 -9.68
CA LEU A 78 12.98 7.43 -8.40
C LEU A 78 13.36 8.67 -7.57
N PRO A 79 14.64 9.05 -7.42
CA PRO A 79 15.00 10.33 -6.79
C PRO A 79 14.44 11.55 -7.53
N GLY A 80 14.23 11.43 -8.83
CA GLY A 80 13.71 12.50 -9.68
C GLY A 80 12.23 12.81 -9.50
N VAL A 81 11.41 11.87 -8.99
CA VAL A 81 9.98 12.12 -8.73
C VAL A 81 9.79 13.00 -7.48
N GLY A 82 8.66 13.70 -7.42
CA GLY A 82 8.36 14.58 -6.29
C GLY A 82 8.13 13.82 -4.98
N ARG A 83 7.42 12.71 -5.04
CA ARG A 83 7.10 11.88 -3.87
C ARG A 83 6.75 10.46 -4.27
N LEU A 84 7.18 9.53 -3.43
CA LEU A 84 6.80 8.11 -3.51
C LEU A 84 6.09 7.72 -2.21
N VAL A 85 4.80 7.43 -2.27
CA VAL A 85 4.01 6.92 -1.14
C VAL A 85 3.92 5.42 -1.25
N VAL A 86 4.36 4.69 -0.23
CA VAL A 86 4.40 3.22 -0.21
C VAL A 86 3.42 2.72 0.84
N MET A 87 2.38 1.97 0.41
CA MET A 87 1.62 1.14 1.33
C MET A 87 2.43 -0.13 1.60
N GLY A 88 2.96 -0.27 2.79
CA GLY A 88 3.75 -1.43 3.19
C GLY A 88 4.57 -1.21 4.46
N GLY A 89 5.03 -2.32 5.02
CA GLY A 89 5.87 -2.33 6.20
C GLY A 89 5.14 -2.13 7.53
N ALA A 90 5.93 -2.20 8.59
CA ALA A 90 5.52 -1.95 9.97
C ALA A 90 6.73 -1.44 10.75
N ALA A 91 6.54 -0.47 11.65
CA ALA A 91 7.60 0.09 12.48
C ALA A 91 7.50 -0.40 13.93
N ARG A 92 6.34 -0.25 14.55
CA ARG A 92 6.03 -0.61 15.95
C ARG A 92 5.06 -1.79 16.05
N MET A 93 4.44 -2.15 14.92
CA MET A 93 3.42 -3.20 14.88
C MET A 93 3.98 -4.52 14.34
N PRO A 94 3.45 -5.66 14.78
CA PRO A 94 3.80 -6.95 14.15
C PRO A 94 3.31 -6.98 12.70
N GLY A 95 3.89 -7.88 11.91
CA GLY A 95 3.50 -8.15 10.54
C GLY A 95 2.04 -8.64 10.39
N ASN A 96 1.64 -8.88 9.16
CA ASN A 96 0.32 -9.44 8.82
C ASN A 96 0.41 -10.74 8.01
N VAL A 97 1.53 -11.03 7.37
CA VAL A 97 1.80 -12.27 6.64
C VAL A 97 2.72 -13.19 7.43
N THR A 98 3.71 -12.65 8.11
CA THR A 98 4.50 -13.33 9.14
C THR A 98 4.42 -12.52 10.44
N PRO A 99 4.90 -13.05 11.59
CA PRO A 99 4.97 -12.24 12.81
C PRO A 99 5.77 -10.94 12.65
N ALA A 100 6.76 -10.91 11.75
CA ALA A 100 7.66 -9.77 11.55
C ALA A 100 7.33 -8.92 10.31
N ALA A 101 6.80 -9.54 9.23
CA ALA A 101 6.71 -8.89 7.92
C ALA A 101 5.28 -8.51 7.50
N GLU A 102 5.17 -7.34 6.86
CA GLU A 102 4.00 -6.91 6.12
C GLU A 102 4.03 -7.53 4.71
N PHE A 103 2.84 -7.81 4.17
CA PHE A 103 2.65 -8.60 2.94
C PHE A 103 3.38 -8.01 1.72
N ASN A 104 3.22 -6.72 1.43
CA ASN A 104 3.81 -6.10 0.24
C ASN A 104 5.35 -6.15 0.28
N ILE A 105 5.91 -5.90 1.45
CA ILE A 105 7.36 -5.96 1.65
C ILE A 105 7.85 -7.41 1.63
N HIS A 106 7.10 -8.32 2.25
CA HIS A 106 7.45 -9.74 2.30
C HIS A 106 7.46 -10.40 0.91
N CYS A 107 6.63 -9.95 -0.02
CA CYS A 107 6.55 -10.49 -1.38
C CYS A 107 7.86 -10.30 -2.16
N ASP A 108 8.60 -9.22 -1.96
CA ASP A 108 9.90 -8.97 -2.59
C ASP A 108 10.75 -8.05 -1.71
N PRO A 109 11.36 -8.60 -0.63
CA PRO A 109 12.14 -7.81 0.33
C PRO A 109 13.33 -7.11 -0.32
N GLU A 110 13.99 -7.77 -1.27
CA GLU A 110 15.14 -7.23 -2.00
C GLU A 110 14.76 -6.01 -2.84
N ALA A 111 13.58 -6.05 -3.46
CA ALA A 111 13.05 -4.90 -4.19
C ALA A 111 12.70 -3.76 -3.23
N ALA A 112 12.10 -4.08 -2.07
CA ALA A 112 11.75 -3.08 -1.07
C ALA A 112 13.00 -2.40 -0.51
N GLU A 113 14.05 -3.15 -0.16
CA GLU A 113 15.34 -2.61 0.30
C GLU A 113 15.96 -1.69 -0.76
N ALA A 114 15.98 -2.12 -2.03
CA ALA A 114 16.52 -1.31 -3.12
C ALA A 114 15.74 0.01 -3.28
N VAL A 115 14.42 0.01 -3.14
CA VAL A 115 13.59 1.21 -3.24
C VAL A 115 13.81 2.12 -2.03
N PHE A 116 13.83 1.61 -0.81
CA PHE A 116 14.09 2.43 0.38
C PHE A 116 15.47 3.08 0.36
N ARG A 117 16.46 2.43 -0.26
CA ARG A 117 17.82 2.97 -0.46
C ARG A 117 18.01 3.83 -1.71
N SER A 118 16.99 3.97 -2.54
CA SER A 118 17.08 4.66 -3.84
C SER A 118 17.42 6.15 -3.75
N GLY A 119 17.24 6.78 -2.58
CA GLY A 119 17.32 8.22 -2.42
C GLY A 119 16.06 8.98 -2.85
N ALA A 120 14.99 8.27 -3.18
CA ALA A 120 13.68 8.86 -3.41
C ALA A 120 13.09 9.46 -2.13
N ARG A 121 12.26 10.48 -2.27
CA ARG A 121 11.47 11.01 -1.16
C ARG A 121 10.29 10.08 -0.87
N ILE A 122 10.47 9.20 0.10
CA ILE A 122 9.51 8.13 0.41
C ILE A 122 8.71 8.47 1.66
N THR A 123 7.39 8.25 1.59
CA THR A 123 6.51 8.17 2.75
C THR A 123 6.04 6.71 2.89
N MET A 124 6.42 6.05 3.97
CA MET A 124 5.98 4.69 4.31
C MET A 124 4.69 4.75 5.12
N VAL A 125 3.60 4.21 4.56
CA VAL A 125 2.29 4.10 5.19
C VAL A 125 2.09 2.65 5.63
N GLY A 126 2.66 2.32 6.78
CA GLY A 126 2.74 0.96 7.32
C GLY A 126 1.51 0.51 8.09
N LEU A 127 1.61 -0.69 8.67
CA LEU A 127 0.54 -1.27 9.49
C LEU A 127 0.24 -0.45 10.75
N ASP A 128 1.17 0.36 11.21
CA ASP A 128 1.06 1.24 12.37
C ASP A 128 -0.14 2.19 12.25
N VAL A 129 -0.37 2.70 11.06
CA VAL A 129 -1.46 3.64 10.76
C VAL A 129 -2.61 2.98 9.99
N THR A 130 -2.29 2.05 9.07
CA THR A 130 -3.33 1.48 8.22
C THR A 130 -4.31 0.59 8.99
N ARG A 131 -3.87 -0.13 10.04
CA ARG A 131 -4.77 -0.94 10.89
C ARG A 131 -5.79 -0.10 11.66
N ARG A 132 -5.54 1.18 11.85
CA ARG A 132 -6.44 2.15 12.49
C ARG A 132 -7.48 2.69 11.51
N ALA A 133 -7.20 2.70 10.22
CA ALA A 133 -8.10 3.14 9.15
C ALA A 133 -9.22 2.10 8.90
N PHE A 134 -10.15 1.96 9.83
CA PHE A 134 -11.20 0.93 9.80
C PHE A 134 -12.55 1.49 9.36
N LEU A 135 -13.11 0.92 8.30
CA LEU A 135 -14.46 1.24 7.80
C LEU A 135 -15.45 0.16 8.27
N PRO A 136 -16.37 0.46 9.18
CA PRO A 136 -17.39 -0.49 9.59
C PRO A 136 -18.36 -0.77 8.45
N SER A 137 -18.82 -2.02 8.30
CA SER A 137 -19.74 -2.45 7.22
C SER A 137 -21.02 -1.62 7.16
N ARG A 138 -21.48 -1.10 8.32
CA ARG A 138 -22.66 -0.21 8.37
C ARG A 138 -22.48 1.08 7.58
N ALA A 139 -21.25 1.57 7.39
CA ALA A 139 -20.98 2.78 6.60
C ALA A 139 -21.26 2.61 5.10
N LEU A 140 -21.34 1.35 4.65
CA LEU A 140 -21.68 0.99 3.26
C LEU A 140 -23.15 0.58 3.10
N ARG A 141 -23.96 0.62 4.17
CA ARG A 141 -25.41 0.33 4.08
C ARG A 141 -26.13 1.47 3.37
N GLY A 142 -27.15 1.10 2.58
CA GLY A 142 -27.88 2.07 1.77
C GLY A 142 -27.05 2.63 0.61
N GLY A 143 -27.57 3.65 -0.03
CA GLY A 143 -26.90 4.35 -1.13
C GLY A 143 -27.06 3.68 -2.50
N GLY A 144 -26.50 4.36 -3.51
CA GLY A 144 -26.63 3.98 -4.92
C GLY A 144 -25.81 2.75 -5.33
N PRO A 145 -25.76 2.47 -6.66
CA PRO A 145 -25.07 1.31 -7.23
C PRO A 145 -23.62 1.18 -6.80
N PHE A 146 -22.90 2.31 -6.71
CA PHE A 146 -21.49 2.34 -6.30
C PHE A 146 -21.27 1.79 -4.88
N ARG A 147 -22.10 2.18 -3.90
CA ARG A 147 -21.97 1.64 -2.53
C ARG A 147 -22.32 0.16 -2.45
N ARG A 148 -23.28 -0.30 -3.26
CA ARG A 148 -23.58 -1.72 -3.38
C ARG A 148 -22.38 -2.48 -3.91
N ALA A 149 -21.78 -2.00 -5.00
CA ALA A 149 -20.57 -2.61 -5.56
C ALA A 149 -19.41 -2.67 -4.55
N LEU A 150 -19.14 -1.60 -3.81
CA LEU A 150 -18.12 -1.59 -2.76
C LEU A 150 -18.43 -2.59 -1.63
N ARG A 151 -19.67 -2.68 -1.20
CA ARG A 151 -20.07 -3.66 -0.19
C ARG A 151 -19.85 -5.09 -0.69
N ASP A 152 -20.21 -5.39 -1.94
CA ASP A 152 -20.03 -6.71 -2.52
C ASP A 152 -18.54 -7.03 -2.71
N LEU A 153 -17.76 -6.06 -3.15
CA LEU A 153 -16.30 -6.14 -3.28
C LEU A 153 -15.63 -6.45 -1.93
N THR A 154 -16.07 -5.79 -0.87
CA THR A 154 -15.45 -5.90 0.47
C THR A 154 -16.07 -7.00 1.34
N SER A 155 -17.14 -7.66 0.89
CA SER A 155 -17.94 -8.59 1.71
C SER A 155 -17.15 -9.77 2.27
N ILE A 156 -16.26 -10.36 1.47
CA ILE A 156 -15.43 -11.51 1.91
C ILE A 156 -14.42 -11.04 2.96
N TYR A 157 -13.78 -9.89 2.72
CA TYR A 157 -12.83 -9.32 3.66
C TYR A 157 -13.50 -8.91 4.99
N ALA A 158 -14.68 -8.30 4.94
CA ALA A 158 -15.46 -8.00 6.15
C ALA A 158 -15.82 -9.26 6.93
N GLY A 159 -16.23 -10.34 6.24
CA GLY A 159 -16.45 -11.65 6.85
C GLY A 159 -15.22 -12.24 7.50
N PHE A 160 -14.06 -12.15 6.85
CA PHE A 160 -12.77 -12.56 7.41
C PHE A 160 -12.41 -11.72 8.65
N SER A 161 -12.55 -10.39 8.58
CA SER A 161 -12.29 -9.47 9.69
C SER A 161 -13.16 -9.79 10.92
N ARG A 162 -14.44 -10.05 10.69
CA ARG A 162 -15.38 -10.44 11.77
C ARG A 162 -14.97 -11.74 12.45
N ARG A 163 -14.62 -12.78 11.67
CA ARG A 163 -14.20 -14.07 12.23
C ARG A 163 -12.86 -14.00 12.99
N ARG A 164 -11.90 -13.25 12.48
CA ARG A 164 -10.54 -13.22 13.04
C ARG A 164 -10.34 -12.14 14.10
N ARG A 165 -11.07 -11.02 14.03
CA ARG A 165 -10.85 -9.83 14.84
C ARG A 165 -12.07 -9.36 15.61
N GLY A 166 -13.22 -10.06 15.49
CA GLY A 166 -14.49 -9.66 16.11
C GLY A 166 -15.06 -8.33 15.58
N ARG A 167 -14.51 -7.76 14.49
CA ARG A 167 -14.91 -6.44 13.96
C ARG A 167 -15.56 -6.60 12.59
N ASP A 168 -16.81 -6.12 12.45
CA ASP A 168 -17.55 -6.14 11.19
C ASP A 168 -17.21 -4.92 10.33
N GLY A 169 -16.33 -5.10 9.36
CA GLY A 169 -15.85 -4.05 8.48
C GLY A 169 -14.51 -4.40 7.85
N VAL A 170 -13.90 -3.42 7.22
CA VAL A 170 -12.64 -3.57 6.48
C VAL A 170 -11.62 -2.54 6.92
N VAL A 171 -10.37 -2.93 6.93
CA VAL A 171 -9.23 -2.01 7.08
C VAL A 171 -8.91 -1.41 5.71
N LEU A 172 -8.76 -0.10 5.66
CA LEU A 172 -8.54 0.66 4.42
C LEU A 172 -7.04 0.95 4.23
N HIS A 173 -6.24 -0.10 4.00
CA HIS A 173 -4.79 0.00 3.80
C HIS A 173 -4.44 0.93 2.63
N ASP A 174 -4.79 0.51 1.42
CA ASP A 174 -4.50 1.24 0.17
C ASP A 174 -5.21 2.59 0.07
N PRO A 175 -6.50 2.70 0.48
CA PRO A 175 -7.17 4.00 0.49
C PRO A 175 -6.51 5.03 1.41
N LEU A 176 -5.93 4.62 2.55
CA LEU A 176 -5.19 5.54 3.42
C LEU A 176 -3.90 6.02 2.75
N ALA A 177 -3.14 5.13 2.11
CA ALA A 177 -1.93 5.51 1.39
C ALA A 177 -2.23 6.48 0.22
N LEU A 178 -3.30 6.24 -0.52
CA LEU A 178 -3.75 7.17 -1.56
C LEU A 178 -4.22 8.51 -0.97
N ALA A 179 -4.95 8.47 0.14
CA ALA A 179 -5.38 9.69 0.83
C ALA A 179 -4.18 10.49 1.33
N ALA A 180 -3.14 9.85 1.86
CA ALA A 180 -1.90 10.48 2.30
C ALA A 180 -1.14 11.18 1.16
N ALA A 181 -1.21 10.65 -0.06
CA ALA A 181 -0.66 11.33 -1.23
C ALA A 181 -1.39 12.64 -1.56
N LEU A 182 -2.71 12.70 -1.32
CA LEU A 182 -3.57 13.86 -1.58
C LEU A 182 -3.65 14.82 -0.38
N ARG A 183 -3.58 14.30 0.83
CA ARG A 183 -3.74 14.99 2.10
C ARG A 183 -2.69 14.49 3.09
N PRO A 184 -1.44 14.95 2.97
CA PRO A 184 -0.34 14.52 3.86
C PRO A 184 -0.59 14.84 5.33
N ASP A 185 -1.37 15.87 5.59
CA ASP A 185 -1.78 16.32 6.93
C ASP A 185 -2.63 15.30 7.72
N LEU A 186 -3.10 14.24 7.07
CA LEU A 186 -3.78 13.12 7.73
C LEU A 186 -2.85 12.24 8.56
N LEU A 187 -1.53 12.32 8.32
CA LEU A 187 -0.53 11.46 8.94
C LEU A 187 0.46 12.25 9.80
N GLY A 188 0.75 11.73 10.98
CA GLY A 188 1.94 12.09 11.75
C GLY A 188 3.14 11.24 11.31
N CYS A 189 4.11 11.86 10.64
CA CYS A 189 5.29 11.19 10.11
C CYS A 189 6.56 11.63 10.84
N GLU A 190 7.50 10.68 11.01
CA GLU A 190 8.86 10.94 11.44
C GLU A 190 9.84 10.52 10.36
N CYS A 191 10.92 11.29 10.16
CA CYS A 191 11.97 10.95 9.20
C CYS A 191 12.99 10.03 9.86
N LEU A 192 12.92 8.75 9.54
CA LEU A 192 13.66 7.68 10.22
C LEU A 192 14.44 6.82 9.24
N PRO A 193 15.59 6.23 9.68
CA PRO A 193 16.26 5.20 8.91
C PRO A 193 15.39 3.94 8.81
N VAL A 194 15.24 3.43 7.59
CA VAL A 194 14.51 2.19 7.31
C VAL A 194 15.39 1.27 6.48
N THR A 195 15.49 0.01 6.90
CA THR A 195 16.07 -1.10 6.14
C THR A 195 15.11 -2.27 6.10
N VAL A 196 15.31 -3.18 5.16
CA VAL A 196 14.48 -4.40 5.05
C VAL A 196 15.36 -5.62 5.29
N ASP A 197 14.91 -6.53 6.15
CA ASP A 197 15.58 -7.81 6.33
C ASP A 197 15.40 -8.69 5.09
N CYS A 198 16.47 -8.86 4.34
CA CYS A 198 16.55 -9.74 3.16
C CYS A 198 17.15 -11.12 3.48
N GLY A 199 17.47 -11.41 4.75
CA GLY A 199 17.97 -12.71 5.20
C GLY A 199 16.96 -13.84 4.99
N GLN A 200 17.37 -15.08 5.26
CA GLN A 200 16.50 -16.26 5.15
C GLN A 200 15.87 -16.66 6.51
N GLY A 201 16.08 -15.83 7.54
CA GLY A 201 15.58 -16.07 8.89
C GLY A 201 14.10 -15.70 9.08
N PRO A 202 13.58 -15.83 10.31
CA PRO A 202 12.18 -15.55 10.63
C PRO A 202 11.77 -14.08 10.47
N ALA A 203 12.74 -13.17 10.42
CA ALA A 203 12.51 -11.74 10.21
C ALA A 203 12.49 -11.33 8.73
N ARG A 204 12.67 -12.26 7.78
CA ARG A 204 12.66 -11.95 6.34
C ARG A 204 11.45 -11.10 5.94
N GLY A 205 11.71 -9.97 5.30
CA GLY A 205 10.70 -9.00 4.88
C GLY A 205 10.26 -8.03 5.98
N MET A 206 10.88 -8.08 7.17
CA MET A 206 10.66 -7.07 8.21
C MET A 206 11.24 -5.73 7.78
N THR A 207 10.47 -4.67 7.94
CA THR A 207 11.00 -3.30 7.90
C THR A 207 11.60 -2.97 9.25
N VAL A 208 12.93 -2.83 9.30
CA VAL A 208 13.67 -2.44 10.50
C VAL A 208 13.76 -0.91 10.50
N VAL A 209 12.94 -0.28 11.33
CA VAL A 209 12.92 1.16 11.51
C VAL A 209 13.71 1.52 12.75
N ASP A 210 14.69 2.41 12.62
CA ASP A 210 15.47 2.87 13.77
C ASP A 210 14.69 3.92 14.55
N LEU A 211 14.08 3.47 15.64
CA LEU A 211 13.26 4.30 16.54
C LEU A 211 14.05 4.83 17.74
N ARG A 212 15.35 4.62 17.80
CA ARG A 212 16.20 5.11 18.90
C ARG A 212 16.35 6.62 18.83
N THR A 213 16.12 7.30 19.94
CA THR A 213 16.25 8.75 20.07
C THR A 213 17.70 9.22 19.97
N GLU A 214 18.65 8.34 20.28
CA GLU A 214 20.11 8.61 20.31
C GLU A 214 20.83 8.06 19.07
N ALA A 215 20.12 7.75 17.98
CA ALA A 215 20.77 7.28 16.77
C ALA A 215 21.78 8.31 16.24
N PRO A 216 23.00 7.88 15.85
CA PRO A 216 24.04 8.80 15.37
C PRO A 216 23.55 9.55 14.13
N ARG A 217 23.26 10.83 14.27
CA ARG A 217 22.74 11.71 13.20
C ARG A 217 23.71 11.94 12.04
N GLY A 218 24.94 11.41 12.11
CA GLY A 218 26.03 11.78 11.20
C GLY A 218 26.30 10.84 10.01
N ARG A 219 25.80 9.60 9.98
CA ARG A 219 26.21 8.61 8.97
C ARG A 219 25.11 8.05 8.06
N VAL A 220 23.84 8.35 8.29
CA VAL A 220 22.73 7.74 7.54
C VAL A 220 21.97 8.79 6.72
N ARG A 221 22.61 9.33 5.67
CA ARG A 221 21.89 10.13 4.64
C ARG A 221 21.16 9.26 3.61
N ARG A 222 21.45 7.95 3.54
CA ARG A 222 20.77 7.02 2.62
C ARG A 222 19.79 6.16 3.42
N GLY A 223 18.55 6.07 2.94
CA GLY A 223 17.50 5.27 3.56
C GLY A 223 16.66 6.02 4.61
N LEU A 224 16.74 7.36 4.68
CA LEU A 224 15.78 8.16 5.45
C LEU A 224 14.43 8.16 4.76
N VAL A 225 13.41 7.76 5.49
CA VAL A 225 12.04 7.62 5.03
C VAL A 225 11.10 8.38 5.96
N GLU A 226 10.14 9.09 5.43
CA GLU A 226 9.01 9.61 6.21
C GLU A 226 8.13 8.42 6.64
N VAL A 227 8.27 7.96 7.88
CA VAL A 227 7.52 6.83 8.43
C VAL A 227 6.27 7.36 9.10
N ALA A 228 5.10 6.94 8.63
CA ALA A 228 3.82 7.29 9.24
C ALA A 228 3.63 6.48 10.54
N LEU A 229 3.60 7.18 11.67
CA LEU A 229 3.45 6.60 13.01
C LEU A 229 2.12 6.97 13.67
N ASP A 230 1.45 8.01 13.17
CA ASP A 230 0.14 8.43 13.63
C ASP A 230 -0.79 8.79 12.47
N VAL A 231 -2.10 8.73 12.70
CA VAL A 231 -3.14 9.04 11.71
C VAL A 231 -4.36 9.68 12.37
N ASP A 232 -4.87 10.75 11.78
CA ASP A 232 -6.20 11.27 12.11
C ASP A 232 -7.28 10.41 11.44
N GLU A 233 -7.72 9.36 12.13
CA GLU A 233 -8.72 8.40 11.65
C GLU A 233 -10.05 9.07 11.28
N ARG A 234 -10.47 10.05 12.08
CA ARG A 234 -11.76 10.73 11.87
C ARG A 234 -11.74 11.58 10.62
N SER A 235 -10.69 12.37 10.42
CA SER A 235 -10.51 13.18 9.23
C SER A 235 -10.30 12.34 7.99
N PHE A 236 -9.54 11.24 8.08
CA PHE A 236 -9.41 10.28 6.99
C PHE A 236 -10.76 9.68 6.58
N LEU A 237 -11.54 9.14 7.52
CA LEU A 237 -12.84 8.53 7.19
C LEU A 237 -13.82 9.56 6.64
N ARG A 238 -13.82 10.79 7.16
CA ARG A 238 -14.63 11.89 6.63
C ARG A 238 -14.25 12.23 5.19
N PHE A 239 -12.96 12.34 4.91
CA PHE A 239 -12.43 12.58 3.57
C PHE A 239 -12.80 11.45 2.61
N PHE A 240 -12.54 10.20 2.98
CA PHE A 240 -12.85 9.02 2.17
C PHE A 240 -14.35 8.90 1.85
N LEU A 241 -15.21 8.96 2.87
CA LEU A 241 -16.65 8.88 2.69
C LEU A 241 -17.21 10.08 1.92
N GLY A 242 -16.63 11.27 2.08
CA GLY A 242 -16.98 12.46 1.29
C GLY A 242 -16.71 12.24 -0.20
N ARG A 243 -15.54 11.72 -0.56
CA ARG A 243 -15.20 11.39 -1.96
C ARG A 243 -16.10 10.32 -2.54
N MET A 244 -16.48 9.31 -1.76
CA MET A 244 -17.43 8.29 -2.19
C MET A 244 -18.84 8.86 -2.46
N ARG A 245 -19.28 9.85 -1.70
CA ARG A 245 -20.60 10.48 -1.91
C ARG A 245 -20.63 11.35 -3.18
N SER A 246 -19.53 12.00 -3.50
CA SER A 246 -19.41 12.86 -4.68
C SER A 246 -19.21 12.10 -6.00
N TYR A 247 -18.97 10.79 -5.94
CA TYR A 247 -18.77 9.99 -7.14
C TYR A 247 -20.07 9.71 -7.87
N ARG A 248 -20.19 10.24 -9.09
CA ARG A 248 -21.40 10.12 -9.96
C ARG A 248 -21.23 9.15 -11.13
N GLY A 249 -20.11 8.44 -11.20
CA GLY A 249 -19.69 7.67 -12.38
C GLY A 249 -20.27 6.26 -12.53
N TRP A 250 -21.24 5.86 -11.69
CA TRP A 250 -21.95 4.58 -11.81
C TRP A 250 -23.46 4.88 -11.87
N SER A 251 -23.90 5.31 -13.02
CA SER A 251 -25.32 5.32 -13.40
C SER A 251 -25.72 3.95 -13.96
#